data_81d6cb698a024936371d747b4cf23875
#
_entry.id   81d6cb698a024936371d747b4cf23875
#
_cell.length_a   1.000
_cell.length_b   1.000
_cell.length_c   1.000
_cell.angle_alpha   90.00
_cell.angle_beta   90.00
_cell.angle_gamma   90.00
#
_symmetry.space_group_name_H-M   'P 1'
#
loop_
_entity.id
_entity.type
_entity.pdbx_description
1 polymer ?
#
loop_
_entity_poly.entity_id
_entity_poly.type
_entity_poly.pdbx_seq_one_letter_code
_entity_poly.pdbx_strand_id
1 'polypeptide(L)'
;MPARFPNISSRAWEHPADRAALESLRKVPGFDLVVRKVMGLLSERPLKLITLGSAVEVGPDQYPRLNALYEEVLQTLDAPERYPLFVTQNPVMNAGAVGMDHPFIVLNSGTVLQLDDAQVRSVLGHEVGHILSDHVLYKTMLRFLLKGGQLLTRMPLAGLPLLAVVAAMLEWDRKSELSADRASLLACQDPDVVRGALLRMAGGVGDGANITAFREQARRYEEGGSALDSVIKTLALLNRSHPFPVQRMGELDRWIESGAYEEILSGHYPLRDEDPDESTWDYWRESVGSYAEGVKQSTDPVAKWMRQAGTGVKDKASGAWDWIRGRSPDETPPADEDELPPGPEVGPDGVIDL
;
A
#
# COMPACT_ATOMS: atom_id res chain seq x y z
N MET A 1 26.79 -11.39 -2.08
CA MET A 1 25.32 -11.57 -1.99
C MET A 1 24.91 -11.22 -0.58
N PRO A 2 23.78 -10.54 -0.38
CA PRO A 2 23.26 -10.29 0.96
C PRO A 2 23.06 -11.62 1.73
N ALA A 3 23.17 -11.56 3.07
CA ALA A 3 22.82 -12.69 3.93
C ALA A 3 21.32 -12.99 3.76
N ARG A 4 20.94 -14.26 3.80
CA ARG A 4 19.53 -14.67 3.76
C ARG A 4 19.04 -14.86 5.18
N PHE A 5 17.76 -14.60 5.39
CA PHE A 5 17.13 -14.74 6.70
C PHE A 5 16.07 -15.86 6.68
N PRO A 6 16.48 -17.14 6.73
CA PRO A 6 15.52 -18.24 6.64
C PRO A 6 14.50 -18.18 7.76
N ASN A 7 13.24 -18.37 7.41
CA ASN A 7 12.09 -18.39 8.32
C ASN A 7 11.92 -17.10 9.16
N ILE A 8 12.41 -15.95 8.64
CA ILE A 8 12.29 -14.69 9.37
C ILE A 8 10.81 -14.26 9.47
N SER A 9 10.38 -13.90 10.67
CA SER A 9 9.08 -13.27 10.91
C SER A 9 9.14 -11.78 10.57
N SER A 10 8.02 -11.21 10.08
CA SER A 10 7.86 -9.74 9.91
C SER A 10 8.05 -8.98 11.23
N ARG A 11 7.85 -9.62 12.37
CA ARG A 11 8.09 -9.06 13.70
C ARG A 11 9.54 -8.62 13.92
N ALA A 12 10.49 -9.17 13.14
CA ALA A 12 11.89 -8.76 13.19
C ALA A 12 12.11 -7.30 12.81
N TRP A 13 11.33 -6.79 11.86
CA TRP A 13 11.43 -5.42 11.36
C TRP A 13 10.22 -4.54 11.70
N GLU A 14 9.15 -5.09 12.28
CA GLU A 14 7.97 -4.33 12.64
C GLU A 14 8.32 -3.18 13.60
N HIS A 15 7.90 -1.97 13.24
CA HIS A 15 8.12 -0.80 14.08
C HIS A 15 7.10 -0.75 15.21
N PRO A 16 7.51 -0.49 16.48
CA PRO A 16 6.57 -0.45 17.61
C PRO A 16 5.39 0.51 17.42
N ALA A 17 5.62 1.65 16.72
CA ALA A 17 4.55 2.60 16.43
C ALA A 17 3.55 2.09 15.39
N ASP A 18 3.96 1.22 14.47
CA ASP A 18 3.07 0.54 13.52
C ASP A 18 2.12 -0.39 14.26
N ARG A 19 2.66 -1.29 15.08
CA ARG A 19 1.88 -2.20 15.92
C ARG A 19 0.87 -1.45 16.81
N ALA A 20 1.34 -0.42 17.52
CA ALA A 20 0.49 0.38 18.40
C ALA A 20 -0.61 1.11 17.63
N ALA A 21 -0.31 1.62 16.42
CA ALA A 21 -1.30 2.28 15.57
C ALA A 21 -2.34 1.29 15.03
N LEU A 22 -1.94 0.08 14.64
CA LEU A 22 -2.85 -0.98 14.21
C LEU A 22 -3.78 -1.44 15.33
N GLU A 23 -3.25 -1.64 16.54
CA GLU A 23 -4.06 -1.96 17.71
C GLU A 23 -5.06 -0.84 18.05
N SER A 24 -4.64 0.42 17.92
CA SER A 24 -5.49 1.58 18.14
C SER A 24 -6.58 1.69 17.08
N LEU A 25 -6.24 1.44 15.81
CA LEU A 25 -7.15 1.42 14.68
C LEU A 25 -8.27 0.38 14.89
N ARG A 26 -7.91 -0.83 15.32
CA ARG A 26 -8.88 -1.92 15.61
C ARG A 26 -9.87 -1.55 16.73
N LYS A 27 -9.49 -0.64 17.63
CA LYS A 27 -10.36 -0.16 18.73
C LYS A 27 -11.27 1.01 18.32
N VAL A 28 -11.11 1.58 17.12
CA VAL A 28 -11.95 2.69 16.64
C VAL A 28 -13.39 2.21 16.46
N PRO A 29 -14.39 2.85 17.10
CA PRO A 29 -15.79 2.46 16.95
C PRO A 29 -16.23 2.44 15.48
N GLY A 30 -16.78 1.34 15.02
CA GLY A 30 -17.23 1.14 13.64
C GLY A 30 -16.16 0.67 12.67
N PHE A 31 -14.89 0.50 13.09
CA PHE A 31 -13.82 -0.01 12.23
C PHE A 31 -14.20 -1.35 11.59
N ASP A 32 -14.60 -2.34 12.38
CA ASP A 32 -15.02 -3.66 11.90
C ASP A 32 -16.17 -3.59 10.88
N LEU A 33 -17.12 -2.68 11.10
CA LEU A 33 -18.23 -2.48 10.18
C LEU A 33 -17.74 -1.90 8.83
N VAL A 34 -16.82 -0.94 8.86
CA VAL A 34 -16.23 -0.35 7.66
C VAL A 34 -15.44 -1.41 6.91
N VAL A 35 -14.58 -2.18 7.60
CA VAL A 35 -13.80 -3.27 6.99
C VAL A 35 -14.71 -4.27 6.28
N ARG A 36 -15.70 -4.83 6.97
CA ARG A 36 -16.63 -5.82 6.38
C ARG A 36 -17.37 -5.28 5.16
N LYS A 37 -17.79 -4.01 5.19
CA LYS A 37 -18.51 -3.41 4.06
C LYS A 37 -17.59 -3.15 2.88
N VAL A 38 -16.38 -2.65 3.12
CA VAL A 38 -15.39 -2.41 2.06
C VAL A 38 -14.95 -3.73 1.46
N MET A 39 -14.64 -4.75 2.27
CA MET A 39 -14.26 -6.09 1.80
C MET A 39 -15.37 -6.75 0.96
N GLY A 40 -16.63 -6.57 1.33
CA GLY A 40 -17.78 -7.07 0.55
C GLY A 40 -17.94 -6.39 -0.82
N LEU A 41 -17.35 -5.22 -1.04
CA LEU A 41 -17.38 -4.47 -2.29
C LEU A 41 -16.09 -4.64 -3.12
N LEU A 42 -14.97 -4.92 -2.46
CA LEU A 42 -13.69 -5.11 -3.13
C LEU A 42 -13.60 -6.51 -3.73
N SER A 43 -13.10 -6.56 -4.95
CA SER A 43 -12.66 -7.78 -5.61
C SER A 43 -11.29 -7.53 -6.22
N GLU A 44 -10.35 -8.43 -5.99
CA GLU A 44 -9.01 -8.34 -6.57
C GLU A 44 -9.01 -8.55 -8.08
N ARG A 45 -9.97 -9.34 -8.58
CA ARG A 45 -10.02 -9.71 -9.99
C ARG A 45 -10.06 -8.52 -10.96
N PRO A 46 -10.91 -7.48 -10.76
CA PRO A 46 -10.88 -6.28 -11.58
C PRO A 46 -9.55 -5.53 -11.51
N LEU A 47 -8.97 -5.37 -10.31
CA LEU A 47 -7.69 -4.70 -10.13
C LEU A 47 -6.58 -5.42 -10.90
N LYS A 48 -6.51 -6.75 -10.76
CA LYS A 48 -5.52 -7.58 -11.46
C LYS A 48 -5.73 -7.55 -12.99
N LEU A 49 -6.98 -7.60 -13.47
CA LEU A 49 -7.29 -7.52 -14.91
C LEU A 49 -6.93 -6.17 -15.50
N ILE A 50 -7.22 -5.06 -14.82
CA ILE A 50 -6.83 -3.72 -15.26
C ILE A 50 -5.31 -3.62 -15.32
N THR A 51 -4.59 -4.10 -14.31
CA THR A 51 -3.12 -4.08 -14.28
C THR A 51 -2.53 -4.94 -15.39
N LEU A 52 -3.05 -6.16 -15.61
CA LEU A 52 -2.63 -7.02 -16.74
C LEU A 52 -2.87 -6.37 -18.10
N GLY A 53 -3.91 -5.57 -18.25
CA GLY A 53 -4.23 -4.89 -19.51
C GLY A 53 -3.47 -3.58 -19.74
N SER A 54 -2.92 -2.95 -18.68
CA SER A 54 -2.33 -1.61 -18.74
C SER A 54 -0.86 -1.52 -18.30
N ALA A 55 -0.29 -2.60 -17.81
CA ALA A 55 1.09 -2.65 -17.31
C ALA A 55 1.86 -3.85 -17.89
N VAL A 56 3.17 -3.82 -17.75
CA VAL A 56 4.07 -4.88 -18.26
C VAL A 56 4.44 -5.78 -17.09
N GLU A 57 4.12 -7.07 -17.17
CA GLU A 57 4.48 -8.06 -16.15
C GLU A 57 5.98 -8.37 -16.20
N VAL A 58 6.61 -8.40 -15.03
CA VAL A 58 8.05 -8.70 -14.88
C VAL A 58 8.26 -10.20 -14.75
N GLY A 59 9.15 -10.72 -15.56
CA GLY A 59 9.51 -12.14 -15.55
C GLY A 59 10.87 -12.39 -16.22
N PRO A 60 11.29 -13.66 -16.33
CA PRO A 60 12.59 -14.01 -16.88
C PRO A 60 12.76 -13.57 -18.34
N ASP A 61 11.68 -13.58 -19.13
CA ASP A 61 11.69 -13.19 -20.54
C ASP A 61 11.34 -11.71 -20.75
N GLN A 62 10.91 -11.01 -19.70
CA GLN A 62 10.49 -9.62 -19.76
C GLN A 62 11.00 -8.87 -18.51
N TYR A 63 11.85 -7.88 -18.70
CA TYR A 63 12.62 -7.22 -17.64
C TYR A 63 13.53 -8.19 -16.84
N PRO A 64 14.39 -9.02 -17.50
CA PRO A 64 15.18 -10.07 -16.82
C PRO A 64 16.06 -9.53 -15.68
N ARG A 65 16.62 -8.30 -15.84
CA ARG A 65 17.43 -7.65 -14.79
C ARG A 65 16.58 -7.32 -13.55
N LEU A 66 15.40 -6.72 -13.74
CA LEU A 66 14.49 -6.39 -12.66
C LEU A 66 13.94 -7.65 -11.99
N ASN A 67 13.64 -8.69 -12.78
CA ASN A 67 13.25 -9.99 -12.25
C ASN A 67 14.34 -10.60 -11.36
N ALA A 68 15.61 -10.54 -11.77
CA ALA A 68 16.71 -11.06 -10.96
C ALA A 68 16.85 -10.33 -9.62
N LEU A 69 16.76 -8.98 -9.61
CA LEU A 69 16.76 -8.19 -8.39
C LEU A 69 15.59 -8.56 -7.47
N TYR A 70 14.42 -8.78 -8.04
CA TYR A 70 13.22 -9.16 -7.29
C TYR A 70 13.36 -10.55 -6.65
N GLU A 71 13.85 -11.54 -7.40
CA GLU A 71 14.12 -12.88 -6.87
C GLU A 71 15.13 -12.85 -5.71
N GLU A 72 16.17 -12.00 -5.81
CA GLU A 72 17.12 -11.82 -4.71
C GLU A 72 16.44 -11.25 -3.45
N VAL A 73 15.53 -10.30 -3.59
CA VAL A 73 14.77 -9.73 -2.46
C VAL A 73 13.89 -10.80 -1.81
N LEU A 74 13.14 -11.55 -2.61
CA LEU A 74 12.27 -12.63 -2.10
C LEU A 74 13.09 -13.68 -1.34
N GLN A 75 14.24 -14.07 -1.87
CA GLN A 75 15.13 -15.04 -1.22
C GLN A 75 15.80 -14.49 0.04
N THR A 76 16.10 -13.18 0.07
CA THR A 76 16.74 -12.54 1.23
C THR A 76 15.78 -12.47 2.41
N LEU A 77 14.52 -12.08 2.15
CA LEU A 77 13.46 -11.96 3.17
C LEU A 77 12.68 -13.27 3.38
N ASP A 78 13.10 -14.35 2.74
CA ASP A 78 12.44 -15.66 2.81
C ASP A 78 10.93 -15.58 2.57
N ALA A 79 10.54 -14.88 1.49
CA ALA A 79 9.14 -14.76 1.10
C ALA A 79 8.57 -16.15 0.76
N PRO A 80 7.36 -16.50 1.26
CA PRO A 80 6.79 -17.85 1.10
C PRO A 80 6.39 -18.15 -0.35
N GLU A 81 6.13 -17.11 -1.14
CA GLU A 81 5.75 -17.23 -2.55
C GLU A 81 6.28 -16.05 -3.36
N ARG A 82 6.19 -16.17 -4.68
CA ARG A 82 6.47 -15.08 -5.60
C ARG A 82 5.19 -14.32 -5.91
N TYR A 83 5.17 -13.04 -5.58
CA TYR A 83 4.06 -12.15 -5.90
C TYR A 83 4.21 -11.60 -7.33
N PRO A 84 3.12 -11.45 -8.12
CA PRO A 84 3.21 -10.81 -9.43
C PRO A 84 3.78 -9.38 -9.32
N LEU A 85 4.70 -9.03 -10.23
CA LEU A 85 5.34 -7.72 -10.30
C LEU A 85 5.07 -7.09 -11.66
N PHE A 86 4.64 -5.84 -11.68
CA PHE A 86 4.30 -5.09 -12.89
C PHE A 86 5.03 -3.76 -12.96
N VAL A 87 5.31 -3.30 -14.18
CA VAL A 87 5.80 -1.94 -14.46
C VAL A 87 4.71 -1.21 -15.24
N THR A 88 4.23 -0.08 -14.69
CA THR A 88 3.25 0.79 -15.36
C THR A 88 3.91 2.03 -15.94
N GLN A 89 3.32 2.60 -16.99
CA GLN A 89 3.82 3.82 -17.61
C GLN A 89 3.44 5.03 -16.75
N ASN A 90 4.30 5.39 -15.83
CA ASN A 90 4.18 6.59 -14.99
C ASN A 90 5.58 7.15 -14.72
N PRO A 91 5.90 8.40 -15.10
CA PRO A 91 7.21 9.02 -14.92
C PRO A 91 7.49 9.41 -13.46
N VAL A 92 6.49 9.47 -12.61
CA VAL A 92 6.67 9.76 -11.18
C VAL A 92 7.29 8.55 -10.50
N MET A 93 8.34 8.77 -9.72
CA MET A 93 8.97 7.72 -8.93
C MET A 93 8.03 7.27 -7.81
N ASN A 94 7.48 6.08 -7.95
CA ASN A 94 6.58 5.48 -6.97
C ASN A 94 6.52 3.96 -7.17
N ALA A 95 6.05 3.26 -6.15
CA ALA A 95 5.73 1.85 -6.15
C ALA A 95 4.51 1.60 -5.25
N GLY A 96 3.94 0.40 -5.29
CA GLY A 96 2.92 0.02 -4.34
C GLY A 96 2.54 -1.45 -4.44
N ALA A 97 2.43 -2.09 -3.29
CA ALA A 97 1.75 -3.37 -3.17
C ALA A 97 0.23 -3.14 -3.11
N VAL A 98 -0.52 -3.97 -3.83
CA VAL A 98 -1.98 -3.87 -4.00
C VAL A 98 -2.57 -5.27 -3.95
N GLY A 99 -3.73 -5.42 -3.33
CA GLY A 99 -4.45 -6.70 -3.27
C GLY A 99 -4.98 -6.99 -1.88
N MET A 100 -5.39 -8.23 -1.69
CA MET A 100 -5.94 -8.74 -0.44
C MET A 100 -5.41 -10.15 -0.18
N ASP A 101 -6.00 -11.18 -0.83
CA ASP A 101 -5.60 -12.59 -0.77
C ASP A 101 -4.37 -12.91 -1.61
N HIS A 102 -4.26 -12.25 -2.77
CA HIS A 102 -3.22 -12.50 -3.77
C HIS A 102 -2.59 -11.17 -4.16
N PRO A 103 -1.79 -10.56 -3.26
CA PRO A 103 -1.19 -9.27 -3.50
C PRO A 103 -0.23 -9.30 -4.70
N PHE A 104 -0.09 -8.15 -5.33
CA PHE A 104 0.87 -7.92 -6.39
C PHE A 104 1.53 -6.55 -6.24
N ILE A 105 2.69 -6.38 -6.85
CA ILE A 105 3.47 -5.14 -6.78
C ILE A 105 3.39 -4.43 -8.11
N VAL A 106 3.23 -3.11 -8.08
CA VAL A 106 3.29 -2.23 -9.24
C VAL A 106 4.40 -1.22 -9.04
N LEU A 107 5.37 -1.20 -9.95
CA LEU A 107 6.39 -0.17 -10.04
C LEU A 107 6.02 0.83 -11.14
N ASN A 108 6.15 2.10 -10.86
CA ASN A 108 6.13 3.11 -11.90
C ASN A 108 7.41 3.05 -12.75
N SER A 109 7.29 3.29 -14.05
CA SER A 109 8.47 3.35 -14.94
C SER A 109 9.49 4.40 -14.49
N GLY A 110 9.04 5.49 -13.86
CA GLY A 110 9.91 6.49 -13.24
C GLY A 110 10.83 5.92 -12.16
N THR A 111 10.37 4.95 -11.38
CA THR A 111 11.18 4.25 -10.37
C THR A 111 12.31 3.45 -11.03
N VAL A 112 11.98 2.68 -12.07
CA VAL A 112 12.94 1.85 -12.81
C VAL A 112 13.99 2.70 -13.56
N LEU A 113 13.59 3.89 -14.04
CA LEU A 113 14.46 4.77 -14.83
C LEU A 113 15.34 5.69 -13.98
N GLN A 114 14.89 6.10 -12.79
CA GLN A 114 15.56 7.11 -11.98
C GLN A 114 16.45 6.52 -10.87
N LEU A 115 16.25 5.25 -10.53
CA LEU A 115 17.01 4.55 -9.51
C LEU A 115 18.01 3.58 -10.12
N ASP A 116 19.15 3.40 -9.45
CA ASP A 116 20.08 2.32 -9.76
C ASP A 116 19.56 0.97 -9.20
N ASP A 117 20.22 -0.13 -9.55
CA ASP A 117 19.82 -1.47 -9.15
C ASP A 117 19.72 -1.68 -7.65
N ALA A 118 20.66 -1.10 -6.89
CA ALA A 118 20.67 -1.22 -5.46
C ALA A 118 19.47 -0.48 -4.84
N GLN A 119 19.16 0.70 -5.36
CA GLN A 119 17.99 1.50 -4.95
C GLN A 119 16.67 0.85 -5.39
N VAL A 120 16.61 0.24 -6.58
CA VAL A 120 15.44 -0.54 -7.03
C VAL A 120 15.23 -1.75 -6.10
N ARG A 121 16.31 -2.44 -5.70
CA ARG A 121 16.24 -3.51 -4.68
C ARG A 121 15.67 -3.00 -3.37
N SER A 122 16.05 -1.79 -2.93
CA SER A 122 15.50 -1.13 -1.74
C SER A 122 13.98 -0.95 -1.85
N VAL A 123 13.49 -0.43 -2.99
CA VAL A 123 12.06 -0.25 -3.23
C VAL A 123 11.33 -1.58 -3.25
N LEU A 124 11.88 -2.60 -3.92
CA LEU A 124 11.30 -3.95 -3.94
C LEU A 124 11.25 -4.57 -2.53
N GLY A 125 12.31 -4.39 -1.74
CA GLY A 125 12.35 -4.84 -0.34
C GLY A 125 11.31 -4.15 0.53
N HIS A 126 11.05 -2.86 0.28
CA HIS A 126 9.98 -2.10 0.93
C HIS A 126 8.59 -2.66 0.61
N GLU A 127 8.28 -2.90 -0.67
CA GLU A 127 6.99 -3.44 -1.09
C GLU A 127 6.77 -4.88 -0.62
N VAL A 128 7.80 -5.72 -0.69
CA VAL A 128 7.76 -7.09 -0.12
C VAL A 128 7.57 -7.02 1.41
N GLY A 129 8.23 -6.09 2.08
CA GLY A 129 8.04 -5.82 3.50
C GLY A 129 6.59 -5.52 3.86
N HIS A 130 5.89 -4.71 3.05
CA HIS A 130 4.45 -4.46 3.22
C HIS A 130 3.61 -5.74 3.06
N ILE A 131 3.94 -6.59 2.09
CA ILE A 131 3.21 -7.85 1.89
C ILE A 131 3.41 -8.78 3.08
N LEU A 132 4.66 -9.02 3.48
CA LEU A 132 5.00 -9.93 4.58
C LEU A 132 4.52 -9.46 5.95
N SER A 133 4.22 -8.16 6.10
CA SER A 133 3.66 -7.55 7.32
C SER A 133 2.14 -7.39 7.26
N ASP A 134 1.45 -8.01 6.31
CA ASP A 134 -0.02 -7.92 6.13
C ASP A 134 -0.58 -6.50 5.96
N HIS A 135 0.26 -5.54 5.56
CA HIS A 135 -0.16 -4.15 5.40
C HIS A 135 -1.07 -3.93 4.18
N VAL A 136 -0.92 -4.78 3.15
CA VAL A 136 -1.51 -4.54 1.82
C VAL A 136 -3.03 -4.50 1.87
N LEU A 137 -3.65 -5.34 2.68
CA LEU A 137 -5.10 -5.36 2.89
C LEU A 137 -5.62 -3.97 3.31
N TYR A 138 -5.10 -3.43 4.41
CA TYR A 138 -5.55 -2.15 4.95
C TYR A 138 -5.17 -0.96 4.07
N LYS A 139 -3.99 -1.01 3.42
CA LYS A 139 -3.57 0.00 2.44
C LYS A 139 -4.50 0.03 1.21
N THR A 140 -4.88 -1.14 0.70
CA THR A 140 -5.84 -1.27 -0.42
C THR A 140 -7.21 -0.74 -0.02
N MET A 141 -7.69 -1.07 1.18
CA MET A 141 -8.94 -0.53 1.73
C MET A 141 -8.89 0.99 1.87
N LEU A 142 -7.82 1.53 2.43
CA LEU A 142 -7.65 2.99 2.60
C LEU A 142 -7.69 3.70 1.25
N ARG A 143 -6.94 3.20 0.26
CA ARG A 143 -6.96 3.74 -1.12
C ARG A 143 -8.37 3.72 -1.70
N PHE A 144 -9.11 2.62 -1.51
CA PHE A 144 -10.51 2.52 -1.95
C PHE A 144 -11.39 3.56 -1.24
N LEU A 145 -11.27 3.72 0.07
CA LEU A 145 -12.03 4.70 0.85
C LEU A 145 -11.73 6.14 0.40
N LEU A 146 -10.49 6.46 0.14
CA LEU A 146 -10.08 7.81 -0.29
C LEU A 146 -10.53 8.11 -1.73
N LYS A 147 -10.38 7.17 -2.66
CA LYS A 147 -10.78 7.36 -4.08
C LYS A 147 -12.28 7.18 -4.29
N GLY A 148 -12.92 6.32 -3.51
CA GLY A 148 -14.36 6.06 -3.55
C GLY A 148 -15.24 7.09 -2.83
N GLY A 149 -14.71 8.26 -2.45
CA GLY A 149 -15.40 9.25 -1.63
C GLY A 149 -16.80 9.63 -2.13
N GLN A 150 -17.03 9.73 -3.45
CA GLN A 150 -18.36 9.95 -4.03
C GLN A 150 -19.31 8.75 -3.87
N LEU A 151 -18.77 7.53 -3.88
CA LEU A 151 -19.56 6.31 -3.61
C LEU A 151 -19.94 6.23 -2.13
N LEU A 152 -19.03 6.66 -1.25
CA LEU A 152 -19.24 6.66 0.21
C LEU A 152 -20.30 7.65 0.66
N THR A 153 -20.48 8.79 -0.04
CA THR A 153 -21.55 9.75 0.27
C THR A 153 -22.95 9.18 0.01
N ARG A 154 -23.06 8.17 -0.84
CA ARG A 154 -24.32 7.44 -1.12
C ARG A 154 -24.54 6.24 -0.20
N MET A 155 -23.56 5.89 0.64
CA MET A 155 -23.71 4.81 1.62
C MET A 155 -24.32 5.36 2.91
N PRO A 156 -25.24 4.62 3.57
CA PRO A 156 -25.81 5.00 4.88
C PRO A 156 -24.78 4.97 6.03
N LEU A 157 -23.48 4.92 5.71
CA LEU A 157 -22.35 5.07 6.62
C LEU A 157 -21.88 6.51 6.77
N ALA A 158 -22.51 7.45 6.07
CA ALA A 158 -22.15 8.86 6.15
C ALA A 158 -22.37 9.37 7.57
N GLY A 159 -21.29 9.46 8.34
CA GLY A 159 -21.30 9.95 9.70
C GLY A 159 -19.90 10.00 10.30
N LEU A 160 -19.79 10.64 11.46
CA LEU A 160 -18.55 10.78 12.25
C LEU A 160 -17.71 9.52 12.40
N PRO A 161 -18.27 8.28 12.51
CA PRO A 161 -17.46 7.06 12.61
C PRO A 161 -16.56 6.78 11.40
N LEU A 162 -17.01 7.04 10.17
CA LEU A 162 -16.21 6.80 8.98
C LEU A 162 -14.99 7.72 8.90
N LEU A 163 -15.16 9.00 9.21
CA LEU A 163 -14.06 9.97 9.23
C LEU A 163 -13.01 9.59 10.28
N ALA A 164 -13.44 9.14 11.46
CA ALA A 164 -12.54 8.67 12.50
C ALA A 164 -11.75 7.42 12.07
N VAL A 165 -12.42 6.47 11.39
CA VAL A 165 -11.76 5.27 10.84
C VAL A 165 -10.74 5.67 9.78
N VAL A 166 -11.09 6.52 8.82
CA VAL A 166 -10.17 6.97 7.76
C VAL A 166 -8.97 7.72 8.37
N ALA A 167 -9.20 8.61 9.34
CA ALA A 167 -8.10 9.32 10.01
C ALA A 167 -7.15 8.36 10.75
N ALA A 168 -7.69 7.37 11.45
CA ALA A 168 -6.89 6.35 12.13
C ALA A 168 -6.15 5.43 11.15
N MET A 169 -6.78 5.09 10.01
CA MET A 169 -6.10 4.34 8.93
C MET A 169 -4.96 5.14 8.30
N LEU A 170 -5.12 6.44 8.09
CA LEU A 170 -4.06 7.32 7.59
C LEU A 170 -2.89 7.42 8.59
N GLU A 171 -3.18 7.46 9.90
CA GLU A 171 -2.13 7.46 10.91
C GLU A 171 -1.39 6.13 10.94
N TRP A 172 -2.11 5.01 10.90
CA TRP A 172 -1.49 3.70 10.80
C TRP A 172 -0.68 3.54 9.51
N ASP A 173 -1.20 3.94 8.35
CA ASP A 173 -0.52 3.86 7.05
C ASP A 173 0.85 4.56 7.09
N ARG A 174 0.94 5.73 7.73
CA ARG A 174 2.22 6.42 7.96
C ARG A 174 3.19 5.62 8.82
N LYS A 175 2.70 4.87 9.82
CA LYS A 175 3.57 4.08 10.70
C LYS A 175 4.01 2.78 10.05
N SER A 176 3.17 2.17 9.20
CA SER A 176 3.51 0.98 8.43
C SER A 176 4.70 1.18 7.48
N GLU A 177 4.89 2.42 6.99
CA GLU A 177 6.06 2.78 6.16
C GLU A 177 7.39 2.60 6.91
N LEU A 178 7.40 2.82 8.24
CA LEU A 178 8.61 2.66 9.04
C LEU A 178 9.02 1.18 9.16
N SER A 179 8.06 0.28 9.24
CA SER A 179 8.30 -1.17 9.18
C SER A 179 8.84 -1.58 7.80
N ALA A 180 8.22 -1.11 6.74
CA ALA A 180 8.64 -1.41 5.37
C ALA A 180 10.05 -0.89 5.05
N ASP A 181 10.47 0.26 5.61
CA ASP A 181 11.84 0.77 5.48
C ASP A 181 12.88 -0.13 6.14
N ARG A 182 12.55 -0.73 7.28
CA ARG A 182 13.41 -1.71 7.94
C ARG A 182 13.52 -3.00 7.13
N ALA A 183 12.42 -3.49 6.55
CA ALA A 183 12.44 -4.63 5.62
C ALA A 183 13.28 -4.30 4.38
N SER A 184 13.17 -3.09 3.84
CA SER A 184 14.01 -2.59 2.75
C SER A 184 15.50 -2.66 3.11
N LEU A 185 15.87 -2.23 4.31
CA LEU A 185 17.27 -2.30 4.77
C LEU A 185 17.75 -3.74 4.93
N LEU A 186 16.93 -4.65 5.43
CA LEU A 186 17.27 -6.08 5.49
C LEU A 186 17.46 -6.67 4.10
N ALA A 187 16.64 -6.28 3.12
CA ALA A 187 16.77 -6.73 1.73
C ALA A 187 18.06 -6.24 1.06
N CYS A 188 18.51 -5.01 1.37
CA CYS A 188 19.70 -4.41 0.78
C CYS A 188 20.98 -4.68 1.56
N GLN A 189 20.90 -4.72 2.89
CA GLN A 189 22.01 -4.82 3.83
C GLN A 189 23.08 -3.71 3.65
N ASP A 190 22.63 -2.58 3.14
CA ASP A 190 23.42 -1.38 2.96
C ASP A 190 22.58 -0.15 3.32
N PRO A 191 22.84 0.49 4.47
CA PRO A 191 22.10 1.68 4.89
C PRO A 191 22.18 2.84 3.90
N ASP A 192 23.27 3.01 3.18
CA ASP A 192 23.44 4.14 2.25
C ASP A 192 22.63 3.96 0.97
N VAL A 193 22.34 2.73 0.59
CA VAL A 193 21.40 2.42 -0.50
C VAL A 193 19.99 2.90 -0.15
N VAL A 194 19.49 2.54 1.04
CA VAL A 194 18.13 2.94 1.48
C VAL A 194 18.05 4.45 1.70
N ARG A 195 19.07 5.05 2.32
CA ARG A 195 19.19 6.51 2.48
C ARG A 195 19.20 7.23 1.13
N GLY A 196 19.93 6.68 0.16
CA GLY A 196 19.98 7.18 -1.21
C GLY A 196 18.61 7.12 -1.90
N ALA A 197 17.87 6.03 -1.74
CA ALA A 197 16.51 5.91 -2.25
C ALA A 197 15.57 6.95 -1.63
N LEU A 198 15.60 7.12 -0.31
CA LEU A 198 14.82 8.15 0.40
C LEU A 198 15.18 9.57 -0.05
N LEU A 199 16.48 9.84 -0.26
CA LEU A 199 16.96 11.13 -0.79
C LEU A 199 16.41 11.39 -2.21
N ARG A 200 16.42 10.39 -3.09
CA ARG A 200 15.82 10.46 -4.43
C ARG A 200 14.32 10.74 -4.36
N MET A 201 13.59 10.06 -3.49
CA MET A 201 12.16 10.29 -3.26
C MET A 201 11.86 11.70 -2.74
N ALA A 202 12.79 12.31 -1.99
CA ALA A 202 12.68 13.69 -1.52
C ALA A 202 12.96 14.74 -2.61
N GLY A 203 13.44 14.33 -3.79
CA GLY A 203 13.82 15.21 -4.89
C GLY A 203 15.33 15.38 -5.06
N GLY A 204 16.15 14.54 -4.43
CA GLY A 204 17.60 14.51 -4.60
C GLY A 204 18.01 13.99 -5.98
N VAL A 205 18.16 14.87 -6.95
CA VAL A 205 18.54 14.53 -8.33
C VAL A 205 19.95 15.00 -8.67
N GLY A 206 20.64 14.27 -9.56
CA GLY A 206 21.98 14.59 -10.02
C GLY A 206 23.05 14.48 -8.93
N ASP A 207 24.22 15.09 -9.20
CA ASP A 207 25.42 14.99 -8.36
C ASP A 207 25.41 15.98 -7.16
N GLY A 208 24.41 16.86 -7.08
CA GLY A 208 24.29 17.85 -6.02
C GLY A 208 23.62 17.33 -4.74
N ALA A 209 23.02 16.14 -4.77
CA ALA A 209 22.36 15.55 -3.62
C ALA A 209 23.36 14.80 -2.72
N ASN A 210 23.30 15.06 -1.40
CA ASN A 210 24.27 14.53 -0.44
C ASN A 210 23.55 13.88 0.75
N ILE A 211 23.80 12.58 0.98
CA ILE A 211 23.18 11.79 2.04
C ILE A 211 23.49 12.37 3.43
N THR A 212 24.73 12.80 3.68
CA THR A 212 25.13 13.36 4.97
C THR A 212 24.38 14.67 5.26
N ALA A 213 24.27 15.55 4.27
CA ALA A 213 23.47 16.77 4.41
C ALA A 213 21.98 16.49 4.62
N PHE A 214 21.45 15.45 3.98
CA PHE A 214 20.05 15.03 4.14
C PHE A 214 19.80 14.41 5.53
N ARG A 215 20.75 13.63 6.08
CA ARG A 215 20.70 13.17 7.48
C ARG A 215 20.72 14.33 8.47
N GLU A 216 21.53 15.34 8.23
CA GLU A 216 21.54 16.56 9.05
C GLU A 216 20.22 17.34 8.96
N GLN A 217 19.60 17.38 7.77
CA GLN A 217 18.25 17.91 7.59
C GLN A 217 17.22 17.11 8.39
N ALA A 218 17.35 15.78 8.46
CA ALA A 218 16.48 14.92 9.26
C ALA A 218 16.57 15.27 10.74
N ARG A 219 17.79 15.43 11.30
CA ARG A 219 17.98 15.86 12.68
C ARG A 219 17.33 17.22 12.97
N ARG A 220 17.56 18.21 12.12
CA ARG A 220 16.94 19.54 12.26
C ARG A 220 15.41 19.50 12.18
N TYR A 221 14.86 18.60 11.38
CA TYR A 221 13.41 18.41 11.28
C TYR A 221 12.83 17.83 12.57
N GLU A 222 13.54 16.92 13.23
CA GLU A 222 13.14 16.34 14.51
C GLU A 222 13.29 17.32 15.69
N GLU A 223 14.39 18.03 15.75
CA GLU A 223 14.69 19.02 16.78
C GLU A 223 13.78 20.25 16.71
N GLY A 224 13.32 20.61 15.51
CA GLY A 224 12.41 21.72 15.27
C GLY A 224 10.98 21.37 15.71
N GLY A 225 10.62 21.61 16.99
CA GLY A 225 9.33 21.19 17.51
C GLY A 225 8.70 22.10 18.55
N SER A 226 8.19 23.27 18.12
CA SER A 226 7.12 23.91 18.90
C SER A 226 5.80 23.11 18.76
N ALA A 227 4.86 23.28 19.71
CA ALA A 227 3.53 22.67 19.60
C ALA A 227 2.83 23.04 18.28
N LEU A 228 3.06 24.25 17.76
CA LEU A 228 2.55 24.73 16.48
C LEU A 228 3.19 23.96 15.31
N ASP A 229 4.49 23.72 15.34
CA ASP A 229 5.19 22.96 14.31
C ASP A 229 4.68 21.51 14.24
N SER A 230 4.36 20.91 15.38
CA SER A 230 3.75 19.57 15.44
C SER A 230 2.37 19.54 14.77
N VAL A 231 1.54 20.56 14.97
CA VAL A 231 0.25 20.69 14.31
C VAL A 231 0.44 20.87 12.80
N ILE A 232 1.35 21.75 12.37
CA ILE A 232 1.65 21.98 10.95
C ILE A 232 2.17 20.71 10.29
N LYS A 233 3.11 19.98 10.93
CA LYS A 233 3.61 18.70 10.47
C LYS A 233 2.47 17.68 10.28
N THR A 234 1.55 17.60 11.24
CA THR A 234 0.39 16.70 11.16
C THR A 234 -0.56 17.10 10.02
N LEU A 235 -0.90 18.37 9.88
CA LEU A 235 -1.76 18.86 8.80
C LEU A 235 -1.14 18.66 7.42
N ALA A 236 0.16 18.86 7.28
CA ALA A 236 0.88 18.65 6.03
C ALA A 236 0.94 17.17 5.60
N LEU A 237 0.80 16.25 6.55
CA LEU A 237 0.76 14.80 6.30
C LEU A 237 -0.62 14.27 5.94
N LEU A 238 -1.71 15.01 6.23
CA LEU A 238 -3.09 14.54 5.98
C LEU A 238 -3.39 14.23 4.51
N ASN A 239 -2.70 14.91 3.58
CA ASN A 239 -2.89 14.72 2.14
C ASN A 239 -1.77 13.90 1.47
N ARG A 240 -0.92 13.21 2.24
CA ARG A 240 0.18 12.41 1.70
C ARG A 240 -0.03 10.93 1.99
N SER A 241 0.22 10.11 0.99
CA SER A 241 0.21 8.65 1.09
C SER A 241 1.43 8.08 1.84
N HIS A 242 2.50 8.86 1.97
CA HIS A 242 3.72 8.46 2.67
C HIS A 242 4.20 9.58 3.60
N PRO A 243 4.84 9.25 4.75
CA PRO A 243 5.53 10.22 5.59
C PRO A 243 6.65 10.93 4.83
N PHE A 244 7.09 12.06 5.35
CA PHE A 244 8.23 12.74 4.75
C PHE A 244 9.48 11.85 4.73
N PRO A 245 10.20 11.73 3.59
CA PRO A 245 11.43 10.95 3.49
C PRO A 245 12.47 11.31 4.56
N VAL A 246 12.50 12.58 4.97
CA VAL A 246 13.32 13.09 6.08
C VAL A 246 12.99 12.38 7.40
N GLN A 247 11.71 12.21 7.72
CA GLN A 247 11.29 11.53 8.94
C GLN A 247 11.64 10.04 8.88
N ARG A 248 11.39 9.39 7.74
CA ARG A 248 11.72 7.98 7.50
C ARG A 248 13.23 7.75 7.65
N MET A 249 14.07 8.68 7.15
CA MET A 249 15.51 8.66 7.32
C MET A 249 15.93 8.63 8.80
N GLY A 250 15.39 9.54 9.61
CA GLY A 250 15.71 9.62 11.04
C GLY A 250 15.28 8.36 11.81
N GLU A 251 14.08 7.80 11.52
CA GLU A 251 13.62 6.57 12.15
C GLU A 251 14.48 5.36 11.78
N LEU A 252 14.92 5.28 10.53
CA LEU A 252 15.82 4.22 10.06
C LEU A 252 17.19 4.31 10.76
N ASP A 253 17.76 5.52 10.85
CA ASP A 253 19.04 5.75 11.53
C ASP A 253 18.96 5.36 13.01
N ARG A 254 17.88 5.72 13.72
CA ARG A 254 17.67 5.31 15.12
C ARG A 254 17.60 3.80 15.29
N TRP A 255 16.96 3.10 14.36
CA TRP A 255 16.90 1.63 14.41
C TRP A 255 18.27 1.00 14.22
N ILE A 256 19.08 1.51 13.30
CA ILE A 256 20.47 1.07 13.11
C ILE A 256 21.30 1.35 14.39
N GLU A 257 21.22 2.58 14.93
CA GLU A 257 21.95 3.01 16.10
C GLU A 257 21.55 2.25 17.38
N SER A 258 20.34 1.68 17.43
CA SER A 258 19.89 0.83 18.54
C SER A 258 20.58 -0.55 18.61
N GLY A 259 21.29 -0.96 17.56
CA GLY A 259 21.91 -2.29 17.42
C GLY A 259 20.97 -3.39 16.97
N ALA A 260 19.66 -3.15 16.89
CA ALA A 260 18.67 -4.17 16.50
C ALA A 260 18.87 -4.69 15.06
N TYR A 261 19.37 -3.84 14.17
CA TYR A 261 19.71 -4.25 12.80
C TYR A 261 20.88 -5.25 12.79
N GLU A 262 21.93 -5.00 13.54
CA GLU A 262 23.10 -5.90 13.69
C GLU A 262 22.74 -7.23 14.35
N GLU A 263 21.82 -7.23 15.31
CA GLU A 263 21.31 -8.46 15.93
C GLU A 263 20.66 -9.37 14.86
N ILE A 264 19.83 -8.80 13.98
CA ILE A 264 19.22 -9.55 12.90
C ILE A 264 20.27 -10.08 11.90
N LEU A 265 21.25 -9.24 11.53
CA LEU A 265 22.35 -9.66 10.63
C LEU A 265 23.18 -10.79 11.22
N SER A 266 23.31 -10.85 12.56
CA SER A 266 24.02 -11.91 13.27
C SER A 266 23.19 -13.20 13.44
N GLY A 267 21.95 -13.23 12.92
CA GLY A 267 21.07 -14.40 12.98
C GLY A 267 20.14 -14.44 14.20
N HIS A 268 20.05 -13.36 14.97
CA HIS A 268 19.16 -13.25 16.12
C HIS A 268 17.88 -12.50 15.73
N TYR A 269 16.85 -13.22 15.34
CA TYR A 269 15.56 -12.65 14.93
C TYR A 269 14.42 -13.64 15.23
N PRO A 270 13.17 -13.16 15.44
CA PRO A 270 12.01 -14.02 15.62
C PRO A 270 11.72 -14.82 14.35
N LEU A 271 11.32 -16.07 14.55
CA LEU A 271 11.00 -16.99 13.46
C LEU A 271 9.50 -16.98 13.15
N ARG A 272 9.15 -17.17 11.88
CA ARG A 272 7.75 -17.18 11.41
C ARG A 272 6.95 -18.32 12.03
N ASP A 273 7.57 -19.48 12.25
CA ASP A 273 6.92 -20.64 12.87
C ASP A 273 6.56 -20.38 14.35
N GLU A 274 7.13 -19.36 14.97
CA GLU A 274 6.88 -18.96 16.35
C GLU A 274 5.86 -17.81 16.46
N ASP A 275 5.38 -17.33 15.31
CA ASP A 275 4.34 -16.30 15.30
C ASP A 275 3.01 -16.89 15.79
N PRO A 276 2.20 -16.12 16.54
CA PRO A 276 0.86 -16.55 16.89
C PRO A 276 0.05 -16.89 15.63
N ASP A 277 -0.73 -17.97 15.68
CA ASP A 277 -1.52 -18.53 14.56
C ASP A 277 -2.56 -17.56 13.92
N GLU A 278 -2.66 -16.34 14.39
CA GLU A 278 -3.58 -15.34 13.89
C GLU A 278 -2.92 -14.40 12.89
N SER A 279 -2.89 -14.78 11.61
CA SER A 279 -2.71 -13.77 10.57
C SER A 279 -3.88 -12.78 10.61
N THR A 280 -3.61 -11.51 10.39
CA THR A 280 -4.64 -10.46 10.28
C THR A 280 -5.71 -10.85 9.25
N TRP A 281 -5.33 -11.58 8.21
CA TRP A 281 -6.20 -12.06 7.16
C TRP A 281 -7.13 -13.20 7.62
N ASP A 282 -6.64 -14.19 8.36
CA ASP A 282 -7.45 -15.31 8.84
C ASP A 282 -8.51 -14.84 9.82
N TYR A 283 -8.17 -13.93 10.72
CA TYR A 283 -9.15 -13.26 11.58
C TYR A 283 -10.27 -12.57 10.77
N TRP A 284 -9.93 -11.88 9.69
CA TRP A 284 -10.91 -11.20 8.84
C TRP A 284 -11.69 -12.16 7.96
N ARG A 285 -11.07 -13.19 7.41
CA ARG A 285 -11.75 -14.21 6.61
C ARG A 285 -12.83 -14.93 7.41
N GLU A 286 -12.55 -15.32 8.64
CA GLU A 286 -13.52 -15.93 9.55
C GLU A 286 -14.65 -14.97 9.91
N SER A 287 -14.30 -13.70 10.23
CA SER A 287 -15.27 -12.65 10.53
C SER A 287 -16.17 -12.31 9.34
N VAL A 288 -15.65 -12.27 8.12
CA VAL A 288 -16.41 -12.02 6.88
C VAL A 288 -17.27 -13.24 6.52
N GLY A 289 -16.77 -14.45 6.67
CA GLY A 289 -17.51 -15.68 6.42
C GLY A 289 -18.76 -15.80 7.31
N SER A 290 -18.61 -15.57 8.60
CA SER A 290 -19.72 -15.57 9.56
C SER A 290 -20.74 -14.45 9.30
N TYR A 291 -20.27 -13.27 8.84
CA TYR A 291 -21.14 -12.15 8.49
C TYR A 291 -21.89 -12.37 7.18
N ALA A 292 -21.26 -12.98 6.16
CA ALA A 292 -21.93 -13.29 4.90
C ALA A 292 -23.14 -14.21 5.09
N GLU A 293 -23.09 -15.15 6.04
CA GLU A 293 -24.25 -15.96 6.45
C GLU A 293 -25.28 -15.15 7.24
N GLY A 294 -24.83 -14.31 8.17
CA GLY A 294 -25.72 -13.41 8.93
C GLY A 294 -26.45 -12.40 8.06
N VAL A 295 -25.78 -11.85 7.02
CA VAL A 295 -26.37 -10.91 6.03
C VAL A 295 -27.48 -11.58 5.22
N LYS A 296 -27.38 -12.87 4.90
CA LYS A 296 -28.45 -13.61 4.18
C LYS A 296 -29.75 -13.66 4.98
N GLN A 297 -29.69 -13.60 6.29
CA GLN A 297 -30.83 -13.71 7.20
C GLN A 297 -31.25 -12.40 7.86
N SER A 298 -30.42 -11.33 7.74
CA SER A 298 -30.64 -10.06 8.42
C SER A 298 -31.75 -9.22 7.80
N THR A 299 -32.55 -8.57 8.65
CA THR A 299 -33.56 -7.57 8.30
C THR A 299 -32.99 -6.15 8.21
N ASP A 300 -31.71 -5.95 8.49
CA ASP A 300 -31.01 -4.67 8.41
C ASP A 300 -31.16 -4.05 7.01
N PRO A 301 -31.51 -2.76 6.88
CA PRO A 301 -31.62 -2.05 5.60
C PRO A 301 -30.37 -2.14 4.74
N VAL A 302 -29.19 -2.18 5.36
CA VAL A 302 -27.89 -2.33 4.68
C VAL A 302 -27.68 -3.73 4.15
N ALA A 303 -28.04 -4.76 4.93
CA ALA A 303 -28.02 -6.14 4.49
C ALA A 303 -29.01 -6.39 3.34
N LYS A 304 -30.17 -5.74 3.38
CA LYS A 304 -31.17 -5.76 2.30
C LYS A 304 -30.63 -5.11 1.02
N TRP A 305 -29.96 -3.96 1.14
CA TRP A 305 -29.31 -3.28 0.02
C TRP A 305 -28.18 -4.13 -0.60
N MET A 306 -27.31 -4.78 0.22
CA MET A 306 -26.26 -5.67 -0.28
C MET A 306 -26.80 -6.88 -1.04
N ARG A 307 -27.92 -7.48 -0.56
CA ARG A 307 -28.60 -8.56 -1.30
C ARG A 307 -29.12 -8.07 -2.66
N GLN A 308 -29.70 -6.88 -2.70
CA GLN A 308 -30.22 -6.29 -3.94
C GLN A 308 -29.10 -5.89 -4.91
N ALA A 309 -27.97 -5.38 -4.40
CA ALA A 309 -26.80 -5.07 -5.22
C ALA A 309 -26.13 -6.35 -5.76
N GLY A 310 -26.05 -7.42 -4.95
CA GLY A 310 -25.46 -8.70 -5.38
C GLY A 310 -26.27 -9.47 -6.42
N THR A 311 -27.62 -9.33 -6.42
CA THR A 311 -28.48 -9.94 -7.44
C THR A 311 -28.53 -9.12 -8.74
N GLY A 312 -28.20 -7.82 -8.69
CA GLY A 312 -28.15 -6.93 -9.85
C GLY A 312 -26.86 -6.98 -10.67
N VAL A 313 -25.83 -7.69 -10.20
CA VAL A 313 -24.52 -7.74 -10.87
C VAL A 313 -24.56 -8.55 -12.19
N LYS A 314 -25.51 -9.47 -12.37
CA LYS A 314 -25.67 -10.17 -13.65
C LYS A 314 -26.20 -9.28 -14.78
N ASP A 315 -27.00 -8.25 -14.45
CA ASP A 315 -27.60 -7.35 -15.45
C ASP A 315 -26.94 -5.97 -15.55
N LYS A 316 -25.96 -5.65 -14.71
CA LYS A 316 -25.33 -4.33 -14.63
C LYS A 316 -23.81 -4.31 -14.80
N ALA A 317 -23.25 -5.27 -15.48
CA ALA A 317 -21.89 -5.12 -16.01
C ALA A 317 -21.76 -3.86 -16.90
N SER A 318 -22.84 -3.46 -17.61
CA SER A 318 -22.94 -2.19 -18.34
C SER A 318 -22.80 -0.96 -17.42
N GLY A 319 -23.46 -0.94 -16.25
CA GLY A 319 -23.44 0.23 -15.36
C GLY A 319 -22.08 0.49 -14.70
N ALA A 320 -21.26 -0.54 -14.48
CA ALA A 320 -19.88 -0.36 -14.01
C ALA A 320 -18.97 0.24 -15.08
N TRP A 321 -19.18 -0.12 -16.34
CA TRP A 321 -18.46 0.47 -17.46
C TRP A 321 -18.87 1.92 -17.72
N ASP A 322 -20.14 2.26 -17.53
CA ASP A 322 -20.65 3.63 -17.68
C ASP A 322 -20.12 4.54 -16.54
N TRP A 323 -19.96 3.98 -15.34
CA TRP A 323 -19.32 4.68 -14.23
C TRP A 323 -17.82 4.96 -14.46
N ILE A 324 -17.07 3.98 -15.00
CA ILE A 324 -15.65 4.14 -15.38
C ILE A 324 -15.51 5.20 -16.49
N ARG A 325 -16.52 5.36 -17.34
CA ARG A 325 -16.57 6.37 -18.41
C ARG A 325 -17.13 7.73 -17.98
N GLY A 326 -17.47 7.91 -16.71
CA GLY A 326 -17.96 9.19 -16.18
C GLY A 326 -19.37 9.58 -16.59
N ARG A 327 -20.20 8.64 -17.08
CA ARG A 327 -21.60 8.91 -17.43
C ARG A 327 -22.54 8.78 -16.24
N SER A 328 -23.50 9.71 -16.14
CA SER A 328 -24.59 9.64 -15.17
C SER A 328 -25.62 8.57 -15.54
N PRO A 329 -26.24 7.86 -14.57
CA PRO A 329 -27.22 6.81 -14.83
C PRO A 329 -28.51 7.25 -15.55
N ASP A 330 -28.74 8.57 -15.66
CA ASP A 330 -29.97 9.16 -16.22
C ASP A 330 -29.83 9.65 -17.66
N GLU A 331 -28.69 9.44 -18.33
CA GLU A 331 -28.56 9.82 -19.75
C GLU A 331 -28.97 8.67 -20.65
N THR A 332 -30.01 8.91 -21.46
CA THR A 332 -30.47 8.00 -22.52
C THR A 332 -29.37 7.85 -23.58
N PRO A 333 -29.04 6.64 -24.05
CA PRO A 333 -28.00 6.46 -25.07
C PRO A 333 -28.43 7.10 -26.42
N PRO A 334 -27.48 7.71 -27.16
CA PRO A 334 -27.74 8.24 -28.48
C PRO A 334 -28.05 7.09 -29.45
N ALA A 335 -28.90 7.40 -30.45
CA ALA A 335 -29.52 6.43 -31.35
C ALA A 335 -28.64 5.92 -32.51
N ASP A 336 -27.36 6.26 -32.57
CA ASP A 336 -26.47 5.86 -33.67
C ASP A 336 -25.26 5.06 -33.11
N GLU A 337 -25.18 3.80 -33.54
CA GLU A 337 -24.22 2.78 -33.08
C GLU A 337 -22.83 2.79 -33.77
N ASP A 338 -22.52 3.76 -34.66
CA ASP A 338 -21.35 3.68 -35.55
C ASP A 338 -20.12 4.57 -35.16
N GLU A 339 -20.18 5.37 -34.10
CA GLU A 339 -19.01 6.11 -33.64
C GLU A 339 -18.55 5.62 -32.26
N LEU A 340 -17.42 4.94 -32.24
CA LEU A 340 -16.68 4.66 -31.00
C LEU A 340 -16.30 5.99 -30.33
N PRO A 341 -16.70 6.24 -29.09
CA PRO A 341 -16.33 7.47 -28.38
C PRO A 341 -14.81 7.55 -28.21
N PRO A 342 -14.21 8.75 -28.22
CA PRO A 342 -12.80 8.93 -27.95
C PRO A 342 -12.47 8.32 -26.58
N GLY A 343 -11.31 7.69 -26.48
CA GLY A 343 -10.79 7.12 -25.24
C GLY A 343 -10.73 8.16 -24.12
N PRO A 344 -10.55 7.74 -22.85
CA PRO A 344 -10.55 8.66 -21.73
C PRO A 344 -9.51 9.76 -21.95
N GLU A 345 -9.94 11.02 -21.80
CA GLU A 345 -9.03 12.15 -21.79
C GLU A 345 -8.06 11.96 -20.62
N VAL A 346 -6.80 11.82 -20.97
CA VAL A 346 -5.70 11.87 -20.01
C VAL A 346 -5.62 13.31 -19.52
N GLY A 347 -5.78 13.56 -18.25
CA GLY A 347 -5.60 14.88 -17.66
C GLY A 347 -4.25 15.48 -18.05
N PRO A 348 -4.05 16.80 -17.94
CA PRO A 348 -2.82 17.48 -18.39
C PRO A 348 -1.52 16.93 -17.78
N ASP A 349 -1.61 16.10 -16.77
CA ASP A 349 -0.53 15.45 -16.01
C ASP A 349 -0.28 13.98 -16.42
N GLY A 350 -1.08 13.38 -17.30
CA GLY A 350 -0.85 12.02 -17.80
C GLY A 350 -0.98 10.92 -16.75
N VAL A 351 -1.55 11.21 -15.58
CA VAL A 351 -1.56 10.31 -14.42
C VAL A 351 -2.86 9.51 -14.39
N ILE A 352 -2.77 8.21 -14.67
CA ILE A 352 -3.70 7.24 -14.11
C ILE A 352 -3.14 6.87 -12.74
N ASP A 353 -3.57 7.58 -11.70
CA ASP A 353 -3.27 7.21 -10.32
C ASP A 353 -4.00 5.90 -10.00
N LEU A 354 -3.23 4.83 -9.81
CA LEU A 354 -3.68 3.57 -9.22
C LEU A 354 -3.87 3.71 -7.71
#